data_1539c4a4d2f3e160abfd6658faa04aee
#
_entry.id   1539c4a4d2f3e160abfd6658faa04aee
#
_cell.length_a   1.000
_cell.length_b   1.000
_cell.length_c   1.000
_cell.angle_alpha   90.00
_cell.angle_beta   90.00
_cell.angle_gamma   90.00
#
_symmetry.space_group_name_H-M   'P 1'
#
loop_
_entity.id
_entity.type
_entity.pdbx_description
1 polymer ?
#
loop_
_entity_poly.entity_id
_entity_poly.type
_entity_poly.pdbx_seq_one_letter_code
_entity_poly.pdbx_strand_id
1 'polypeptide(L)'
;TNKISLGVPCLSSAMDTVTESKMAIAIAKAGGIGIIHRNLNIKKQTKEIIKVKKKKLFVGAAVGTNDEDADRAKSLIDSGCDLIVIDTAHGHSKKVLKTLSKLKKIDNSIPFCVGNIATGEAAKRLYNSGADIIKIGIGPGSICTTRMVAGIGVPQISAILDVKNALKNKKIKIISDGGIKFSGDIAKALAAGADAIMMGSIFA
;
A
#
# COMPACT_ATOMS: atom_id res chain seq x y z
N THR A 1 5.04 4.07 10.61
CA THR A 1 5.24 5.53 10.64
C THR A 1 5.08 6.04 12.07
N ASN A 2 5.42 7.29 12.31
CA ASN A 2 5.22 7.90 13.65
C ASN A 2 3.73 8.03 14.04
N LYS A 3 2.81 7.85 13.11
CA LYS A 3 1.36 7.98 13.30
C LYS A 3 0.62 6.65 13.35
N ILE A 4 1.17 5.60 12.76
CA ILE A 4 0.56 4.28 12.72
C ILE A 4 1.55 3.29 13.29
N SER A 5 1.18 2.66 14.42
CA SER A 5 1.88 1.54 15.01
C SER A 5 1.00 0.29 14.87
N LEU A 6 1.54 -0.75 14.28
CA LEU A 6 0.87 -2.03 14.10
C LEU A 6 1.40 -3.05 15.10
N GLY A 7 0.51 -3.79 15.76
CA GLY A 7 0.88 -4.91 16.62
C GLY A 7 1.34 -6.14 15.82
N VAL A 8 0.80 -6.29 14.59
CA VAL A 8 1.17 -7.33 13.64
C VAL A 8 1.51 -6.66 12.30
N PRO A 9 2.66 -6.95 11.66
CA PRO A 9 3.09 -6.28 10.46
C PRO A 9 2.36 -6.79 9.20
N CYS A 10 1.04 -6.86 9.25
CA CYS A 10 0.19 -7.41 8.20
C CYS A 10 -0.85 -6.42 7.71
N LEU A 11 -0.99 -6.34 6.39
CA LEU A 11 -2.02 -5.54 5.73
C LEU A 11 -2.89 -6.42 4.83
N SER A 12 -4.20 -6.15 4.76
CA SER A 12 -5.03 -6.73 3.71
C SER A 12 -5.05 -5.84 2.47
N SER A 13 -4.91 -6.47 1.30
CA SER A 13 -4.76 -5.80 0.01
C SER A 13 -6.00 -5.03 -0.41
N ALA A 14 -5.79 -3.97 -1.17
CA ALA A 14 -6.83 -3.12 -1.75
C ALA A 14 -7.51 -3.79 -2.96
N MET A 15 -8.13 -4.93 -2.75
CA MET A 15 -8.84 -5.71 -3.76
C MET A 15 -10.33 -5.80 -3.40
N ASP A 16 -11.19 -5.72 -4.40
CA ASP A 16 -12.65 -5.77 -4.23
C ASP A 16 -13.17 -7.09 -3.62
N THR A 17 -12.45 -8.18 -3.85
CA THR A 17 -12.73 -9.50 -3.25
C THR A 17 -12.10 -9.67 -1.85
N VAL A 18 -11.36 -8.70 -1.34
CA VAL A 18 -10.58 -8.84 -0.09
C VAL A 18 -10.97 -7.79 0.94
N THR A 19 -10.81 -6.50 0.64
CA THR A 19 -10.84 -5.48 1.70
C THR A 19 -11.94 -4.45 1.51
N GLU A 20 -13.02 -4.67 2.21
CA GLU A 20 -14.00 -3.67 2.62
C GLU A 20 -13.99 -3.55 4.16
N SER A 21 -14.95 -2.82 4.74
CA SER A 21 -14.96 -2.54 6.19
C SER A 21 -14.95 -3.78 7.08
N LYS A 22 -15.56 -4.89 6.66
CA LYS A 22 -15.56 -6.15 7.45
C LYS A 22 -14.14 -6.67 7.64
N MET A 23 -13.40 -6.84 6.54
CA MET A 23 -12.00 -7.30 6.59
C MET A 23 -11.11 -6.26 7.27
N ALA A 24 -11.28 -4.97 6.97
CA ALA A 24 -10.50 -3.92 7.60
C ALA A 24 -10.67 -3.89 9.13
N ILE A 25 -11.89 -4.12 9.63
CA ILE A 25 -12.14 -4.25 11.07
C ILE A 25 -11.48 -5.51 11.64
N ALA A 26 -11.61 -6.65 10.96
CA ALA A 26 -11.06 -7.92 11.43
C ALA A 26 -9.52 -7.85 11.58
N ILE A 27 -8.83 -7.40 10.52
CA ILE A 27 -7.37 -7.31 10.54
C ILE A 27 -6.87 -6.23 11.51
N ALA A 28 -7.59 -5.11 11.64
CA ALA A 28 -7.21 -4.06 12.58
C ALA A 28 -7.38 -4.52 14.05
N LYS A 29 -8.40 -5.31 14.37
CA LYS A 29 -8.55 -5.96 15.69
C LYS A 29 -7.44 -6.97 15.97
N ALA A 30 -6.91 -7.62 14.95
CA ALA A 30 -5.75 -8.51 15.05
C ALA A 30 -4.41 -7.77 15.14
N GLY A 31 -4.40 -6.43 15.08
CA GLY A 31 -3.19 -5.60 15.19
C GLY A 31 -2.59 -5.17 13.86
N GLY A 32 -3.19 -5.52 12.74
CA GLY A 32 -2.80 -5.09 11.40
C GLY A 32 -3.57 -3.86 10.91
N ILE A 33 -3.66 -3.66 9.58
CA ILE A 33 -4.45 -2.60 8.96
C ILE A 33 -5.02 -3.05 7.60
N GLY A 34 -6.30 -2.76 7.35
CA GLY A 34 -6.94 -3.02 6.07
C GLY A 34 -6.86 -1.81 5.13
N ILE A 35 -6.65 -2.07 3.84
CA ILE A 35 -6.63 -1.04 2.82
C ILE A 35 -7.87 -1.18 1.95
N ILE A 36 -8.85 -0.26 2.12
CA ILE A 36 -10.10 -0.27 1.37
C ILE A 36 -9.82 -0.03 -0.11
N HIS A 37 -10.35 -0.90 -0.98
CA HIS A 37 -10.11 -0.81 -2.41
C HIS A 37 -10.81 0.39 -3.07
N ARG A 38 -10.32 0.81 -4.24
CA ARG A 38 -10.85 1.94 -5.01
C ARG A 38 -11.86 1.57 -6.10
N ASN A 39 -12.19 0.28 -6.24
CA ASN A 39 -13.25 -0.18 -7.15
C ASN A 39 -14.65 0.08 -6.57
N LEU A 40 -14.82 1.30 -6.06
CA LEU A 40 -16.01 1.89 -5.48
C LEU A 40 -16.07 3.36 -5.89
N ASN A 41 -17.27 3.91 -6.00
CA ASN A 41 -17.36 5.37 -6.07
C ASN A 41 -16.92 6.02 -4.75
N ILE A 42 -16.56 7.29 -4.80
CA ILE A 42 -16.01 8.02 -3.64
C ILE A 42 -16.92 7.89 -2.41
N LYS A 43 -18.24 8.09 -2.58
CA LYS A 43 -19.21 8.02 -1.49
C LYS A 43 -19.27 6.64 -0.82
N LYS A 44 -19.19 5.56 -1.60
CA LYS A 44 -19.19 4.20 -1.06
C LYS A 44 -17.88 3.90 -0.32
N GLN A 45 -16.73 4.24 -0.91
CA GLN A 45 -15.43 4.03 -0.29
C GLN A 45 -15.32 4.81 1.04
N THR A 46 -15.77 6.06 1.07
CA THR A 46 -15.87 6.90 2.27
C THR A 46 -16.73 6.26 3.36
N LYS A 47 -17.89 5.69 2.99
CA LYS A 47 -18.75 4.97 3.95
C LYS A 47 -18.03 3.78 4.58
N GLU A 48 -17.24 3.04 3.80
CA GLU A 48 -16.44 1.92 4.34
C GLU A 48 -15.39 2.41 5.36
N ILE A 49 -14.70 3.53 5.09
CA ILE A 49 -13.78 4.14 6.06
C ILE A 49 -14.52 4.51 7.36
N ILE A 50 -15.65 5.21 7.26
CA ILE A 50 -16.44 5.64 8.43
C ILE A 50 -16.87 4.45 9.30
N LYS A 51 -17.24 3.31 8.70
CA LYS A 51 -17.59 2.09 9.46
C LYS A 51 -16.43 1.59 10.32
N VAL A 52 -15.21 1.63 9.81
CA VAL A 52 -14.01 1.22 10.55
C VAL A 52 -13.68 2.26 11.63
N LYS A 53 -13.72 3.55 11.30
CA LYS A 53 -13.43 4.64 12.24
C LYS A 53 -14.41 4.70 13.41
N LYS A 54 -15.69 4.35 13.22
CA LYS A 54 -16.67 4.19 14.32
C LYS A 54 -16.22 3.15 15.37
N LYS A 55 -15.33 2.22 15.01
CA LYS A 55 -14.74 1.26 15.95
C LYS A 55 -13.41 1.73 16.54
N LYS A 56 -12.98 2.98 16.27
CA LYS A 56 -11.71 3.57 16.69
C LYS A 56 -10.47 2.76 16.22
N LEU A 57 -10.56 2.13 15.04
CA LEU A 57 -9.51 1.31 14.45
C LEU A 57 -8.78 2.06 13.33
N PHE A 58 -7.53 1.66 13.05
CA PHE A 58 -6.79 2.15 11.90
C PHE A 58 -7.34 1.57 10.60
N VAL A 59 -7.37 2.41 9.56
CA VAL A 59 -7.78 2.02 8.21
C VAL A 59 -7.04 2.84 7.16
N GLY A 60 -6.60 2.18 6.09
CA GLY A 60 -6.09 2.83 4.90
C GLY A 60 -7.07 2.72 3.74
N ALA A 61 -6.83 3.50 2.69
CA ALA A 61 -7.58 3.43 1.45
C ALA A 61 -6.69 3.61 0.23
N ALA A 62 -7.02 2.88 -0.84
CA ALA A 62 -6.36 3.00 -2.12
C ALA A 62 -6.97 4.13 -2.95
N VAL A 63 -6.08 4.84 -3.65
CA VAL A 63 -6.41 5.81 -4.70
C VAL A 63 -5.58 5.50 -5.95
N GLY A 64 -6.04 5.94 -7.10
CA GLY A 64 -5.29 5.85 -8.35
C GLY A 64 -4.49 7.12 -8.65
N THR A 65 -4.37 7.41 -9.93
CA THR A 65 -3.63 8.57 -10.44
C THR A 65 -4.43 9.38 -11.48
N ASN A 66 -5.74 9.20 -11.52
CA ASN A 66 -6.63 9.97 -12.40
C ASN A 66 -6.98 11.32 -11.76
N ASP A 67 -7.60 12.21 -12.51
CA ASP A 67 -7.88 13.56 -12.02
C ASP A 67 -8.84 13.56 -10.82
N GLU A 68 -9.82 12.66 -10.80
CA GLU A 68 -10.77 12.48 -9.69
C GLU A 68 -10.13 11.93 -8.40
N ASP A 69 -8.93 11.32 -8.49
CA ASP A 69 -8.30 10.67 -7.33
C ASP A 69 -7.79 11.69 -6.29
N ALA A 70 -7.66 12.96 -6.66
CA ALA A 70 -7.38 14.02 -5.70
C ALA A 70 -8.59 14.32 -4.82
N ASP A 71 -9.78 14.42 -5.39
CA ASP A 71 -11.02 14.65 -4.65
C ASP A 71 -11.39 13.40 -3.83
N ARG A 72 -11.12 12.22 -4.38
CA ARG A 72 -11.21 10.94 -3.66
C ARG A 72 -10.33 10.94 -2.42
N ALA A 73 -9.05 11.23 -2.57
CA ALA A 73 -8.11 11.25 -1.45
C ALA A 73 -8.54 12.25 -0.37
N LYS A 74 -8.96 13.47 -0.77
CA LYS A 74 -9.47 14.48 0.16
C LYS A 74 -10.68 13.96 0.93
N SER A 75 -11.68 13.39 0.24
CA SER A 75 -12.88 12.85 0.89
C SER A 75 -12.56 11.72 1.88
N LEU A 76 -11.58 10.88 1.56
CA LEU A 76 -11.12 9.79 2.44
C LEU A 76 -10.41 10.33 3.68
N ILE A 77 -9.55 11.34 3.52
CA ILE A 77 -8.84 12.00 4.62
C ILE A 77 -9.85 12.69 5.56
N ASP A 78 -10.78 13.45 5.00
CA ASP A 78 -11.84 14.14 5.76
C ASP A 78 -12.73 13.16 6.55
N SER A 79 -12.80 11.91 6.11
CA SER A 79 -13.53 10.82 6.78
C SER A 79 -12.71 10.09 7.85
N GLY A 80 -11.46 10.53 8.10
CA GLY A 80 -10.58 9.98 9.12
C GLY A 80 -9.71 8.82 8.66
N CYS A 81 -9.48 8.64 7.35
CA CYS A 81 -8.54 7.65 6.84
C CYS A 81 -7.14 7.90 7.41
N ASP A 82 -6.46 6.85 7.87
CA ASP A 82 -5.16 6.95 8.53
C ASP A 82 -3.97 6.78 7.56
N LEU A 83 -4.20 6.21 6.38
CA LEU A 83 -3.18 5.92 5.38
C LEU A 83 -3.76 6.00 3.97
N ILE A 84 -3.18 6.81 3.09
CA ILE A 84 -3.50 6.79 1.67
C ILE A 84 -2.47 5.93 0.93
N VAL A 85 -2.96 5.01 0.10
CA VAL A 85 -2.14 4.14 -0.76
C VAL A 85 -2.35 4.53 -2.21
N ILE A 86 -1.34 5.15 -2.84
CA ILE A 86 -1.32 5.35 -4.30
C ILE A 86 -0.97 4.01 -4.92
N ASP A 87 -2.00 3.32 -5.40
CA ASP A 87 -1.92 1.93 -5.87
C ASP A 87 -1.96 1.83 -7.38
N THR A 88 -0.81 1.47 -7.97
CA THR A 88 -0.63 1.37 -9.42
C THR A 88 0.19 0.14 -9.78
N ALA A 89 -0.05 -0.41 -10.98
CA ALA A 89 0.76 -1.50 -11.53
C ALA A 89 2.21 -1.07 -11.81
N HIS A 90 2.47 0.23 -11.98
CA HIS A 90 3.78 0.80 -12.29
C HIS A 90 4.02 2.10 -11.52
N GLY A 91 4.52 1.95 -10.29
CA GLY A 91 4.77 3.08 -9.38
C GLY A 91 5.88 4.02 -9.83
N HIS A 92 6.81 3.57 -10.68
CA HIS A 92 7.90 4.38 -11.22
C HIS A 92 7.46 5.17 -12.47
N SER A 93 6.41 5.97 -12.36
CA SER A 93 5.92 6.80 -13.48
C SER A 93 5.80 8.27 -13.11
N LYS A 94 5.95 9.16 -14.11
CA LYS A 94 5.78 10.61 -13.92
C LYS A 94 4.39 10.96 -13.36
N LYS A 95 3.36 10.18 -13.74
CA LYS A 95 1.98 10.37 -13.27
C LYS A 95 1.86 10.12 -11.76
N VAL A 96 2.48 9.06 -11.26
CA VAL A 96 2.51 8.73 -9.81
C VAL A 96 3.21 9.83 -9.03
N LEU A 97 4.39 10.32 -9.49
CA LEU A 97 5.13 11.39 -8.83
C LEU A 97 4.31 12.69 -8.74
N LYS A 98 3.64 13.07 -9.85
CA LYS A 98 2.75 14.24 -9.87
C LYS A 98 1.57 14.07 -8.91
N THR A 99 0.95 12.89 -8.89
CA THR A 99 -0.15 12.58 -7.97
C THR A 99 0.30 12.68 -6.52
N LEU A 100 1.42 12.06 -6.15
CA LEU A 100 1.96 12.16 -4.79
C LEU A 100 2.19 13.61 -4.37
N SER A 101 2.84 14.42 -5.23
CA SER A 101 3.07 15.85 -4.97
C SER A 101 1.76 16.63 -4.81
N LYS A 102 0.73 16.32 -5.61
CA LYS A 102 -0.60 16.96 -5.50
C LYS A 102 -1.27 16.59 -4.18
N LEU A 103 -1.27 15.31 -3.81
CA LEU A 103 -1.92 14.82 -2.59
C LEU A 103 -1.24 15.34 -1.33
N LYS A 104 0.09 15.41 -1.30
CA LYS A 104 0.85 15.99 -0.19
C LYS A 104 0.57 17.48 0.05
N LYS A 105 0.12 18.22 -0.98
CA LYS A 105 -0.34 19.60 -0.83
C LYS A 105 -1.73 19.70 -0.22
N ILE A 106 -2.57 18.67 -0.38
CA ILE A 106 -3.90 18.61 0.22
C ILE A 106 -3.76 18.39 1.73
N ASP A 107 -2.99 17.37 2.11
CA ASP A 107 -2.69 17.09 3.52
C ASP A 107 -1.33 16.37 3.63
N ASN A 108 -0.40 16.98 4.34
CA ASN A 108 0.91 16.37 4.64
C ASN A 108 0.95 15.74 6.03
N SER A 109 -0.16 15.76 6.75
CA SER A 109 -0.25 15.18 8.09
C SER A 109 -0.46 13.66 8.08
N ILE A 110 -1.04 13.10 7.02
CA ILE A 110 -1.29 11.67 6.84
C ILE A 110 -0.15 11.02 6.05
N PRO A 111 0.26 9.77 6.37
CA PRO A 111 1.26 9.07 5.59
C PRO A 111 0.73 8.62 4.22
N PHE A 112 1.61 8.67 3.21
CA PHE A 112 1.36 8.19 1.86
C PHE A 112 2.23 6.97 1.56
N CYS A 113 1.58 5.85 1.24
CA CYS A 113 2.20 4.65 0.69
C CYS A 113 2.11 4.69 -0.83
N VAL A 114 3.20 4.43 -1.51
CA VAL A 114 3.27 4.52 -2.97
C VAL A 114 3.84 3.24 -3.57
N GLY A 115 3.20 2.71 -4.59
CA GLY A 115 3.64 1.51 -5.31
C GLY A 115 2.79 1.19 -6.55
N ASN A 116 3.07 0.06 -7.22
CA ASN A 116 4.11 -0.91 -6.86
C ASN A 116 5.39 -0.63 -7.64
N ILE A 117 6.51 -0.92 -7.02
CA ILE A 117 7.83 -0.86 -7.64
C ILE A 117 8.60 -2.16 -7.35
N ALA A 118 9.76 -2.32 -8.02
CA ALA A 118 10.63 -3.47 -7.80
C ALA A 118 12.12 -3.11 -7.82
N THR A 119 12.50 -1.84 -7.96
CA THR A 119 13.90 -1.42 -8.08
C THR A 119 14.27 -0.33 -7.08
N GLY A 120 15.53 -0.33 -6.65
CA GLY A 120 16.08 0.67 -5.77
C GLY A 120 16.10 2.07 -6.38
N GLU A 121 16.25 2.20 -7.71
CA GLU A 121 16.15 3.48 -8.40
C GLU A 121 14.76 4.10 -8.25
N ALA A 122 13.71 3.31 -8.52
CA ALA A 122 12.33 3.74 -8.33
C ALA A 122 12.06 4.17 -6.89
N ALA A 123 12.58 3.40 -5.93
CA ALA A 123 12.45 3.69 -4.52
C ALA A 123 13.09 5.03 -4.13
N LYS A 124 14.30 5.32 -4.62
CA LYS A 124 14.96 6.62 -4.39
C LYS A 124 14.13 7.77 -4.95
N ARG A 125 13.56 7.63 -6.15
CA ARG A 125 12.72 8.67 -6.75
C ARG A 125 11.45 8.93 -5.96
N LEU A 126 10.77 7.87 -5.51
CA LEU A 126 9.57 8.00 -4.67
C LEU A 126 9.88 8.64 -3.32
N TYR A 127 10.97 8.20 -2.67
CA TYR A 127 11.45 8.81 -1.43
C TYR A 127 11.72 10.31 -1.57
N ASN A 128 12.47 10.70 -2.59
CA ASN A 128 12.80 12.10 -2.87
C ASN A 128 11.57 12.94 -3.22
N SER A 129 10.49 12.30 -3.68
CA SER A 129 9.20 12.94 -3.95
C SER A 129 8.27 12.99 -2.73
N GLY A 130 8.73 12.50 -1.57
CA GLY A 130 8.02 12.61 -0.31
C GLY A 130 7.15 11.41 0.06
N ALA A 131 7.34 10.23 -0.53
CA ALA A 131 6.69 9.02 -0.07
C ALA A 131 7.13 8.67 1.36
N ASP A 132 6.17 8.31 2.22
CA ASP A 132 6.43 7.88 3.61
C ASP A 132 6.62 6.37 3.69
N ILE A 133 5.97 5.64 2.77
CA ILE A 133 5.99 4.18 2.69
C ILE A 133 6.12 3.79 1.22
N ILE A 134 6.94 2.78 0.93
CA ILE A 134 7.09 2.22 -0.41
C ILE A 134 6.52 0.80 -0.44
N LYS A 135 5.69 0.53 -1.45
CA LYS A 135 5.08 -0.77 -1.68
C LYS A 135 5.77 -1.49 -2.83
N ILE A 136 6.32 -2.68 -2.55
CA ILE A 136 7.17 -3.46 -3.45
C ILE A 136 6.43 -4.69 -3.92
N GLY A 137 6.41 -4.91 -5.23
CA GLY A 137 5.87 -6.13 -5.85
C GLY A 137 5.40 -5.89 -7.28
N ILE A 138 6.16 -6.39 -8.25
CA ILE A 138 5.78 -6.40 -9.66
C ILE A 138 5.67 -7.87 -10.11
N GLY A 139 4.43 -8.33 -10.26
CA GLY A 139 4.09 -9.66 -10.72
C GLY A 139 4.17 -10.81 -9.70
N PRO A 140 4.37 -10.64 -8.37
CA PRO A 140 4.45 -11.76 -7.45
C PRO A 140 3.08 -12.29 -7.02
N GLY A 141 2.00 -11.54 -7.21
CA GLY A 141 0.65 -11.92 -6.78
C GLY A 141 0.12 -13.15 -7.50
N SER A 142 -0.64 -14.00 -6.81
CA SER A 142 -1.19 -15.25 -7.36
C SER A 142 -2.14 -15.02 -8.54
N ILE A 143 -2.86 -13.91 -8.53
CA ILE A 143 -3.81 -13.51 -9.58
C ILE A 143 -3.20 -12.52 -10.57
N CYS A 144 -1.92 -12.11 -10.36
CA CYS A 144 -1.26 -11.15 -11.22
C CYS A 144 -0.84 -11.81 -12.54
N THR A 145 -1.35 -11.30 -13.66
CA THR A 145 -1.04 -11.78 -15.00
C THR A 145 0.16 -11.07 -15.62
N THR A 146 0.75 -10.08 -14.98
CA THR A 146 1.84 -9.24 -15.52
C THR A 146 3.03 -10.09 -16.00
N ARG A 147 3.44 -11.10 -15.23
CA ARG A 147 4.55 -12.00 -15.62
C ARG A 147 4.20 -12.85 -16.82
N MET A 148 2.97 -13.34 -16.89
CA MET A 148 2.53 -14.25 -17.94
C MET A 148 2.19 -13.51 -19.24
N VAL A 149 1.55 -12.35 -19.13
CA VAL A 149 1.06 -11.59 -20.31
C VAL A 149 2.10 -10.60 -20.82
N ALA A 150 2.77 -9.87 -19.93
CA ALA A 150 3.75 -8.85 -20.30
C ALA A 150 5.21 -9.30 -20.18
N GLY A 151 5.47 -10.48 -19.63
CA GLY A 151 6.83 -10.96 -19.37
C GLY A 151 7.61 -10.12 -18.35
N ILE A 152 6.92 -9.27 -17.58
CA ILE A 152 7.53 -8.32 -16.64
C ILE A 152 7.32 -8.80 -15.21
N GLY A 153 8.41 -8.89 -14.46
CA GLY A 153 8.39 -9.23 -13.04
C GLY A 153 9.79 -9.30 -12.45
N VAL A 154 9.85 -9.12 -11.14
CA VAL A 154 11.10 -9.26 -10.38
C VAL A 154 10.85 -10.24 -9.24
N PRO A 155 11.79 -11.16 -8.92
CA PRO A 155 11.69 -12.00 -7.74
C PRO A 155 11.54 -11.13 -6.49
N GLN A 156 10.55 -11.47 -5.64
CA GLN A 156 10.13 -10.57 -4.56
C GLN A 156 11.24 -10.28 -3.56
N ILE A 157 11.99 -11.29 -3.15
CA ILE A 157 13.10 -11.09 -2.19
C ILE A 157 14.20 -10.22 -2.81
N SER A 158 14.54 -10.43 -4.08
CA SER A 158 15.52 -9.59 -4.78
C SER A 158 15.08 -8.12 -4.85
N ALA A 159 13.79 -7.87 -5.12
CA ALA A 159 13.23 -6.53 -5.14
C ALA A 159 13.30 -5.86 -3.75
N ILE A 160 12.98 -6.59 -2.68
CA ILE A 160 13.06 -6.07 -1.31
C ILE A 160 14.52 -5.71 -0.96
N LEU A 161 15.46 -6.60 -1.24
CA LEU A 161 16.89 -6.37 -0.97
C LEU A 161 17.44 -5.17 -1.74
N ASP A 162 17.11 -5.04 -3.03
CA ASP A 162 17.53 -3.90 -3.85
C ASP A 162 16.99 -2.57 -3.30
N VAL A 163 15.70 -2.52 -3.00
CA VAL A 163 15.07 -1.33 -2.40
C VAL A 163 15.66 -1.01 -1.02
N LYS A 164 15.83 -2.03 -0.18
CA LYS A 164 16.41 -1.85 1.17
C LYS A 164 17.83 -1.29 1.10
N ASN A 165 18.65 -1.81 0.21
CA ASN A 165 20.02 -1.34 -0.01
C ASN A 165 20.03 0.10 -0.55
N ALA A 166 19.15 0.40 -1.51
CA ALA A 166 19.05 1.73 -2.12
C ALA A 166 18.60 2.82 -1.13
N LEU A 167 17.82 2.45 -0.12
CA LEU A 167 17.28 3.34 0.91
C LEU A 167 17.99 3.19 2.27
N LYS A 168 19.16 2.57 2.30
CA LYS A 168 19.97 2.45 3.51
C LYS A 168 20.13 3.81 4.17
N ASN A 169 19.91 3.88 5.48
CA ASN A 169 19.94 5.10 6.28
C ASN A 169 18.81 6.12 6.03
N LYS A 170 17.77 5.76 5.30
CA LYS A 170 16.56 6.58 5.13
C LYS A 170 15.46 6.16 6.10
N LYS A 171 14.77 7.15 6.68
CA LYS A 171 13.60 6.92 7.55
C LYS A 171 12.34 6.69 6.71
N ILE A 172 12.27 5.56 6.00
CA ILE A 172 11.13 5.17 5.18
C ILE A 172 10.73 3.74 5.50
N LYS A 173 9.44 3.42 5.35
CA LYS A 173 8.91 2.08 5.59
C LYS A 173 8.70 1.34 4.27
N ILE A 174 8.87 0.03 4.31
CA ILE A 174 8.79 -0.86 3.17
C ILE A 174 7.69 -1.89 3.40
N ILE A 175 6.74 -1.98 2.47
CA ILE A 175 5.71 -3.02 2.42
C ILE A 175 6.04 -3.98 1.29
N SER A 176 6.15 -5.27 1.60
CA SER A 176 6.20 -6.34 0.60
C SER A 176 4.77 -6.71 0.21
N ASP A 177 4.42 -6.54 -1.06
CA ASP A 177 3.09 -6.78 -1.59
C ASP A 177 3.07 -7.94 -2.58
N GLY A 178 2.29 -8.98 -2.25
CA GLY A 178 2.11 -10.18 -3.07
C GLY A 178 3.18 -11.27 -2.88
N GLY A 179 2.88 -12.43 -3.44
CA GLY A 179 3.78 -13.60 -3.38
C GLY A 179 3.78 -14.37 -2.06
N ILE A 180 2.95 -14.00 -1.11
CA ILE A 180 2.81 -14.68 0.18
C ILE A 180 1.75 -15.79 0.06
N LYS A 181 2.18 -17.03 0.23
CA LYS A 181 1.31 -18.22 0.24
C LYS A 181 1.37 -18.97 1.56
N PHE A 182 2.50 -18.91 2.25
CA PHE A 182 2.76 -19.61 3.50
C PHE A 182 3.36 -18.67 4.54
N SER A 183 3.26 -19.04 5.82
CA SER A 183 3.84 -18.26 6.92
C SER A 183 5.36 -18.05 6.77
N GLY A 184 6.07 -19.03 6.22
CA GLY A 184 7.50 -18.88 5.91
C GLY A 184 7.82 -17.76 4.91
N ASP A 185 6.91 -17.43 4.00
CA ASP A 185 7.11 -16.34 3.06
C ASP A 185 7.06 -14.98 3.76
N ILE A 186 6.21 -14.85 4.79
CA ILE A 186 6.16 -13.67 5.67
C ILE A 186 7.53 -13.48 6.34
N ALA A 187 8.04 -14.54 6.98
CA ALA A 187 9.33 -14.49 7.67
C ALA A 187 10.48 -14.11 6.73
N LYS A 188 10.53 -14.70 5.51
CA LYS A 188 11.54 -14.37 4.50
C LYS A 188 11.47 -12.91 4.05
N ALA A 189 10.27 -12.38 3.80
CA ALA A 189 10.12 -10.99 3.36
C ALA A 189 10.51 -9.99 4.45
N LEU A 190 10.15 -10.26 5.71
CA LEU A 190 10.58 -9.46 6.86
C LEU A 190 12.09 -9.53 7.07
N ALA A 191 12.69 -10.72 7.01
CA ALA A 191 14.14 -10.92 7.12
C ALA A 191 14.91 -10.21 5.99
N ALA A 192 14.34 -10.15 4.78
CA ALA A 192 14.91 -9.40 3.65
C ALA A 192 14.84 -7.88 3.83
N GLY A 193 14.07 -7.39 4.80
CA GLY A 193 14.03 -5.97 5.18
C GLY A 193 12.73 -5.25 4.94
N ALA A 194 11.64 -5.96 4.63
CA ALA A 194 10.30 -5.38 4.67
C ALA A 194 9.90 -5.06 6.12
N ASP A 195 9.23 -3.92 6.33
CA ASP A 195 8.67 -3.55 7.63
C ASP A 195 7.28 -4.15 7.85
N ALA A 196 6.56 -4.47 6.76
CA ALA A 196 5.24 -5.09 6.80
C ALA A 196 4.93 -5.83 5.49
N ILE A 197 3.90 -6.66 5.51
CA ILE A 197 3.48 -7.53 4.42
C ILE A 197 2.05 -7.19 4.02
N MET A 198 1.80 -7.04 2.73
CA MET A 198 0.45 -6.94 2.20
C MET A 198 0.04 -8.26 1.54
N MET A 199 -1.13 -8.75 1.92
CA MET A 199 -1.66 -10.04 1.47
C MET A 199 -3.05 -9.88 0.87
N GLY A 200 -3.30 -10.56 -0.25
CA GLY A 200 -4.58 -10.60 -0.93
C GLY A 200 -5.18 -12.00 -0.91
N SER A 201 -4.68 -12.91 -1.74
CA SER A 201 -5.26 -14.25 -1.98
C SER A 201 -5.42 -15.13 -0.72
N ILE A 202 -4.67 -14.88 0.35
CA ILE A 202 -4.86 -15.57 1.64
C ILE A 202 -6.16 -15.14 2.33
N PHE A 203 -6.65 -13.94 2.03
CA PHE A 203 -7.84 -13.36 2.63
C PHE A 203 -9.05 -13.34 1.69
N ALA A 204 -8.90 -13.80 0.43
CA ALA A 204 -9.95 -13.83 -0.59
C ALA A 204 -10.93 -14.98 -0.40
#